data_3318c681384cecae3368d11a08d4837e
#
_entry.id   3318c681384cecae3368d11a08d4837e
#
_cell.length_a   1.000
_cell.length_b   1.000
_cell.length_c   1.000
_cell.angle_alpha   90.00
_cell.angle_beta   90.00
_cell.angle_gamma   90.00
#
_symmetry.space_group_name_H-M   'P 1'
#
loop_
_entity.id
_entity.type
_entity.pdbx_description
1 polymer ?
#
loop_
_entity_poly.entity_id
_entity_poly.type
_entity_poly.pdbx_seq_one_letter_code
_entity_poly.pdbx_strand_id
1 'polypeptide(L)'
;MAYIGKQPVVGNFVKLDAITTSATATYNLLNGGVAYFPQTANNCIVSLNGVIQSPTSAYTISGSTIVFSDALTSSDTIDFILVLGDVLSIGTPSDGTITSAKLASGTAGLISWQSVVTASTLTAVAGRGYFIDTTSNACTVTFPSSPTIGDTIAIVDYAGTSATNKITLNANGNKIDGSSINKTIQTNKQAIIITYSDVTRGWVLSSASLEGTLGIAGVPGAPTIGTATSTLAETATVPFTAPSDNGGSTITSYTATSSPGGITGTISQSGSGTITVSGLSSNTSYTFTVTATNSSGTSAASSASNSITTPNSYSINFLVIAGGGGAGGGSVNTGGTGGGGAGGYRTSTQSIIVGNAITVTVGNGGTGGTTSGSNGTNGSNSSISGSGLTTITSAGGGGGANSAASPAIGNSGGSGGGGSYSAIPGGLGNTPSTSPSQGNSGGNGISSANYSGGGGGGSGSVGANGEAGSGGNGGSGTASSITGSSVTRAGGGGGGTYSPATGGTGQAGGGNGGASADGTAATANTGSGGGGSGCQGAARDGGAGGKGVVILSVPTAKYSSTTTGSPTVTTSGSNTILQFNGSGSYTA
;
A
#
# COMPACT_ATOMS: atom_id res chain seq x y z
N MET A 1 1.44 58.83 28.67
CA MET A 1 1.65 57.65 29.53
C MET A 1 0.58 57.63 30.58
N ALA A 2 -0.29 56.66 30.61
CA ALA A 2 -1.25 56.48 31.69
C ALA A 2 -0.51 56.05 32.95
N TYR A 3 -0.69 56.76 34.05
CA TYR A 3 -0.06 56.46 35.33
C TYR A 3 -0.69 55.19 35.91
N ILE A 4 0.10 54.12 36.07
CA ILE A 4 -0.36 52.88 36.69
C ILE A 4 -0.15 52.99 38.19
N GLY A 5 -1.21 53.35 38.92
CA GLY A 5 -1.22 53.48 40.36
C GLY A 5 -2.12 54.66 40.81
N LYS A 6 -2.43 54.75 42.12
CA LYS A 6 -3.06 55.94 42.66
C LYS A 6 -2.10 57.13 42.47
N GLN A 7 -2.59 58.26 41.93
CA GLN A 7 -1.80 59.49 41.90
C GLN A 7 -1.25 59.80 43.30
N PRO A 8 0.06 60.10 43.46
CA PRO A 8 0.58 60.55 44.73
C PRO A 8 -0.13 61.85 45.14
N VAL A 9 -0.88 61.80 46.19
CA VAL A 9 -1.39 63.00 46.79
C VAL A 9 -0.25 63.58 47.62
N VAL A 10 0.39 64.62 47.14
CA VAL A 10 1.47 65.32 47.83
C VAL A 10 0.90 65.96 49.09
N GLY A 11 1.39 65.55 50.27
CA GLY A 11 1.02 66.18 51.55
C GLY A 11 -0.09 65.49 52.30
N ASN A 12 -0.44 64.24 52.08
CA ASN A 12 -1.42 63.56 52.92
C ASN A 12 -0.81 63.17 54.28
N PHE A 13 -1.22 63.93 55.28
CA PHE A 13 -1.08 63.52 56.67
C PHE A 13 -2.37 62.81 57.05
N VAL A 14 -2.26 61.60 57.64
CA VAL A 14 -3.41 60.91 58.23
C VAL A 14 -3.40 61.21 59.73
N LYS A 15 -4.39 61.92 60.23
CA LYS A 15 -4.63 62.01 61.66
C LYS A 15 -5.43 60.80 62.08
N LEU A 16 -4.86 59.98 62.98
CA LEU A 16 -5.54 58.81 63.52
C LEU A 16 -6.62 59.19 64.52
N ASP A 17 -7.51 58.23 64.80
CA ASP A 17 -8.60 58.40 65.74
C ASP A 17 -8.06 58.70 67.16
N ALA A 18 -8.84 59.50 67.94
CA ALA A 18 -8.49 59.82 69.34
C ALA A 18 -8.41 58.50 70.16
N ILE A 19 -7.38 58.44 71.01
CA ILE A 19 -7.15 57.28 71.88
C ILE A 19 -7.42 57.73 73.32
N THR A 20 -8.31 56.99 74.02
CA THR A 20 -8.52 57.17 75.44
C THR A 20 -7.43 56.45 76.21
N THR A 21 -6.65 57.14 77.01
CA THR A 21 -5.55 56.56 77.79
C THR A 21 -6.07 55.79 78.99
N SER A 22 -5.34 54.77 79.35
CA SER A 22 -5.61 53.83 80.46
C SER A 22 -4.29 53.31 81.00
N ALA A 23 -4.29 52.56 82.08
CA ALA A 23 -3.07 51.96 82.67
C ALA A 23 -2.45 50.84 81.82
N THR A 24 -2.08 51.22 80.58
CA THR A 24 -1.42 50.33 79.61
C THR A 24 -0.40 51.10 78.75
N ALA A 25 0.61 50.44 78.28
CA ALA A 25 1.56 51.01 77.35
C ALA A 25 1.16 50.80 75.87
N THR A 26 0.16 49.95 75.55
CA THR A 26 -0.18 49.54 74.18
C THR A 26 -1.58 49.98 73.79
N TYR A 27 -1.72 50.69 72.71
CA TYR A 27 -2.98 51.17 72.16
C TYR A 27 -3.15 50.81 70.68
N ASN A 28 -4.39 50.57 70.28
CA ASN A 28 -4.74 50.34 68.89
C ASN A 28 -4.76 51.67 68.09
N LEU A 29 -4.19 51.63 66.92
CA LEU A 29 -4.20 52.70 65.94
C LEU A 29 -5.37 52.47 64.98
N LEU A 30 -6.33 53.45 64.98
CA LEU A 30 -7.50 53.37 64.13
C LEU A 30 -7.59 54.65 63.25
N ASN A 31 -8.21 54.50 62.07
CA ASN A 31 -8.61 55.65 61.24
C ASN A 31 -10.05 55.38 60.78
N GLY A 32 -10.99 56.18 61.27
CA GLY A 32 -12.43 56.01 61.05
C GLY A 32 -12.95 54.68 61.62
N GLY A 33 -12.41 54.23 62.77
CA GLY A 33 -12.77 52.98 63.41
C GLY A 33 -12.10 51.69 62.81
N VAL A 34 -11.30 51.82 61.77
CA VAL A 34 -10.62 50.72 61.09
C VAL A 34 -9.14 50.69 61.47
N ALA A 35 -8.57 49.49 61.77
CA ALA A 35 -7.18 49.37 62.12
C ALA A 35 -6.25 49.98 61.08
N TYR A 36 -5.34 50.83 61.51
CA TYR A 36 -4.37 51.51 60.65
C TYR A 36 -2.95 50.99 60.94
N PHE A 37 -2.16 50.83 59.89
CA PHE A 37 -0.86 50.24 59.95
C PHE A 37 0.24 51.21 59.50
N PRO A 38 0.81 52.02 60.32
CA PRO A 38 1.95 52.87 60.00
C PRO A 38 3.16 51.94 59.64
N GLN A 39 3.96 52.34 58.66
CA GLN A 39 5.12 51.49 58.25
C GLN A 39 6.18 51.39 59.35
N THR A 40 6.49 52.47 60.02
CA THR A 40 7.47 52.51 61.09
C THR A 40 7.11 53.63 62.12
N ALA A 41 7.72 53.61 63.33
CA ALA A 41 7.56 54.69 64.31
C ALA A 41 8.07 56.02 63.75
N ASN A 42 9.05 56.06 62.86
CA ASN A 42 9.59 57.29 62.24
C ASN A 42 8.62 57.95 61.25
N ASN A 43 7.59 57.23 60.80
CA ASN A 43 6.52 57.84 59.99
C ASN A 43 5.40 58.43 60.80
N CYS A 44 5.50 58.47 62.14
CA CYS A 44 4.50 58.99 63.03
C CYS A 44 5.02 60.18 63.80
N ILE A 45 4.17 61.20 63.95
CA ILE A 45 4.36 62.26 64.90
C ILE A 45 3.30 62.07 66.02
N VAL A 46 3.75 61.79 67.21
CA VAL A 46 2.90 61.52 68.35
C VAL A 46 3.06 62.67 69.38
N SER A 47 1.97 63.24 69.80
CA SER A 47 1.95 64.23 70.88
C SER A 47 1.28 63.62 72.13
N LEU A 48 1.99 63.67 73.25
CA LEU A 48 1.55 63.18 74.55
C LEU A 48 1.68 64.34 75.55
N ASN A 49 0.61 64.73 76.23
CA ASN A 49 0.58 65.78 77.18
C ASN A 49 1.19 67.14 76.64
N GLY A 50 0.92 67.44 75.37
CA GLY A 50 1.44 68.62 74.68
C GLY A 50 2.89 68.54 74.25
N VAL A 51 3.56 67.38 74.40
CA VAL A 51 4.97 67.18 74.03
C VAL A 51 5.10 66.16 72.94
N ILE A 52 5.84 66.49 71.90
CA ILE A 52 6.14 65.54 70.79
C ILE A 52 7.08 64.45 71.30
N GLN A 53 6.68 63.24 71.11
CA GLN A 53 7.42 62.04 71.54
C GLN A 53 8.46 61.60 70.50
N SER A 54 9.60 61.19 70.97
CA SER A 54 10.69 60.67 70.10
C SER A 54 10.36 59.28 69.58
N PRO A 55 10.29 59.06 68.21
CA PRO A 55 10.06 57.72 67.66
C PRO A 55 11.20 56.75 68.07
N THR A 56 10.87 55.53 68.24
CA THR A 56 11.76 54.35 68.59
C THR A 56 12.27 54.40 70.04
N SER A 57 12.37 55.57 70.71
CA SER A 57 12.79 55.68 72.11
C SER A 57 11.63 55.90 73.07
N ALA A 58 10.66 56.74 72.76
CA ALA A 58 9.48 57.02 73.57
C ALA A 58 8.30 56.13 73.20
N TYR A 59 8.26 55.63 71.95
CA TYR A 59 7.25 54.70 71.49
C TYR A 59 7.77 53.87 70.29
N THR A 60 7.15 52.74 70.09
CA THR A 60 7.37 51.85 68.92
C THR A 60 6.02 51.57 68.24
N ILE A 61 6.05 51.18 66.96
CA ILE A 61 4.89 50.71 66.21
C ILE A 61 5.04 49.23 65.92
N SER A 62 4.00 48.44 66.18
CA SER A 62 3.93 47.04 65.88
C SER A 62 2.60 46.71 65.22
N GLY A 63 2.58 46.54 63.91
CA GLY A 63 1.35 46.34 63.15
C GLY A 63 0.40 47.55 63.27
N SER A 64 -0.79 47.36 63.79
CA SER A 64 -1.79 48.41 64.04
C SER A 64 -1.79 48.87 65.49
N THR A 65 -0.67 48.77 66.20
CA THR A 65 -0.56 49.20 67.62
C THR A 65 0.64 50.11 67.80
N ILE A 66 0.44 51.13 68.72
CA ILE A 66 1.52 51.89 69.28
C ILE A 66 1.83 51.38 70.69
N VAL A 67 3.11 51.25 70.99
CA VAL A 67 3.58 50.83 72.31
C VAL A 67 4.49 51.90 72.85
N PHE A 68 4.11 52.56 73.92
CA PHE A 68 4.88 53.57 74.66
C PHE A 68 5.95 52.85 75.52
N SER A 69 7.05 53.53 75.83
CA SER A 69 8.12 53.04 76.69
C SER A 69 7.66 52.76 78.12
N ASP A 70 6.70 53.58 78.59
CA ASP A 70 6.08 53.46 79.90
C ASP A 70 4.56 53.35 79.78
N ALA A 71 3.89 52.66 80.71
CA ALA A 71 2.43 52.64 80.76
C ALA A 71 1.86 53.98 81.01
N LEU A 72 0.92 54.43 80.19
CA LEU A 72 0.19 55.73 80.45
C LEU A 72 -0.82 55.55 81.56
N THR A 73 -1.24 56.67 82.11
CA THR A 73 -2.27 56.68 83.13
C THR A 73 -3.54 57.33 82.54
N SER A 74 -4.67 57.30 83.29
CA SER A 74 -5.91 58.01 82.89
C SER A 74 -5.83 59.55 82.93
N SER A 75 -4.75 60.10 83.49
CA SER A 75 -4.45 61.51 83.48
C SER A 75 -3.59 61.96 82.27
N ASP A 76 -3.05 61.06 81.55
CA ASP A 76 -2.28 61.33 80.35
C ASP A 76 -3.23 61.52 79.12
N THR A 77 -2.83 62.40 78.21
CA THR A 77 -3.60 62.66 77.00
C THR A 77 -2.73 62.48 75.75
N ILE A 78 -3.14 61.59 74.88
CA ILE A 78 -2.57 61.52 73.51
C ILE A 78 -3.28 62.54 72.70
N ASP A 79 -2.62 63.70 72.45
CA ASP A 79 -3.23 64.84 71.76
C ASP A 79 -3.55 64.56 70.32
N PHE A 80 -2.64 63.90 69.65
CA PHE A 80 -2.82 63.42 68.26
C PHE A 80 -1.72 62.45 67.91
N ILE A 81 -2.03 61.59 66.93
CA ILE A 81 -1.08 60.82 66.17
C ILE A 81 -1.29 61.19 64.69
N LEU A 82 -0.25 61.78 64.07
CA LEU A 82 -0.20 62.06 62.65
C LEU A 82 0.75 61.11 61.98
N VAL A 83 0.24 60.40 60.99
CA VAL A 83 1.12 59.52 60.13
C VAL A 83 1.50 60.34 58.90
N LEU A 84 2.79 60.51 58.71
CA LEU A 84 3.39 61.15 57.54
C LEU A 84 3.26 60.21 56.39
N GLY A 85 2.82 60.70 55.22
CA GLY A 85 2.47 59.91 54.07
C GLY A 85 3.46 58.80 53.74
N ASP A 86 2.92 57.64 53.52
CA ASP A 86 3.69 56.45 53.06
C ASP A 86 4.40 56.75 51.76
N VAL A 87 5.67 56.36 51.67
CA VAL A 87 6.35 56.24 50.40
C VAL A 87 5.57 55.19 49.59
N LEU A 88 5.20 55.56 48.36
CA LEU A 88 4.43 54.72 47.46
C LEU A 88 5.08 53.34 47.37
N SER A 89 4.64 52.36 48.16
CA SER A 89 4.95 50.97 47.94
C SER A 89 4.13 50.55 46.72
N ILE A 90 4.76 50.52 45.55
CA ILE A 90 4.23 49.75 44.42
C ILE A 90 4.34 48.30 44.85
N GLY A 91 3.31 47.84 45.57
CA GLY A 91 3.26 46.42 45.97
C GLY A 91 3.45 45.55 44.76
N THR A 92 4.32 44.56 44.86
CA THR A 92 4.35 43.45 43.88
C THR A 92 2.93 42.88 43.87
N PRO A 93 2.26 42.79 42.69
CA PRO A 93 0.96 42.14 42.63
C PRO A 93 1.08 40.72 43.16
N SER A 94 0.22 40.36 44.11
CA SER A 94 0.17 38.98 44.59
C SER A 94 -0.15 38.05 43.43
N ASP A 95 0.45 36.84 43.42
CA ASP A 95 0.23 35.84 42.40
C ASP A 95 -1.27 35.65 42.10
N GLY A 96 -1.64 35.75 40.81
CA GLY A 96 -3.02 35.62 40.32
C GLY A 96 -3.86 36.92 40.32
N THR A 97 -3.36 38.06 40.83
CA THR A 97 -4.14 39.34 40.86
C THR A 97 -4.05 40.12 39.55
N ILE A 98 -3.06 39.87 38.69
CA ILE A 98 -3.00 40.37 37.32
C ILE A 98 -3.61 39.34 36.40
N THR A 99 -4.87 39.47 36.05
CA THR A 99 -5.54 38.68 35.03
C THR A 99 -5.27 39.27 33.64
N SER A 100 -5.42 38.46 32.59
CA SER A 100 -5.32 38.93 31.19
C SER A 100 -6.20 40.14 30.89
N ALA A 101 -7.33 40.29 31.59
CA ALA A 101 -8.22 41.45 31.48
C ALA A 101 -7.65 42.73 32.10
N LYS A 102 -6.62 42.66 32.98
CA LYS A 102 -5.93 43.80 33.60
C LYS A 102 -4.66 44.21 32.86
N LEU A 103 -4.22 43.40 31.92
CA LEU A 103 -3.15 43.75 30.99
C LEU A 103 -3.76 44.55 29.84
N ALA A 104 -3.24 45.73 29.51
CA ALA A 104 -3.70 46.52 28.38
C ALA A 104 -3.63 45.69 27.09
N SER A 105 -4.60 45.86 26.19
CA SER A 105 -4.59 45.23 24.87
C SER A 105 -3.28 45.60 24.15
N GLY A 106 -2.41 44.61 23.92
CA GLY A 106 -1.07 44.77 23.35
C GLY A 106 0.04 44.07 24.14
N THR A 107 -0.21 43.60 25.37
CA THR A 107 0.67 42.66 26.07
C THR A 107 0.39 41.21 25.62
N ALA A 108 0.12 41.02 24.32
CA ALA A 108 0.06 39.69 23.71
C ALA A 108 1.43 39.01 23.85
N GLY A 109 1.46 37.90 24.57
CA GLY A 109 2.67 37.09 24.64
C GLY A 109 2.95 36.36 25.94
N LEU A 110 2.19 36.56 27.02
CA LEU A 110 2.34 35.73 28.22
C LEU A 110 1.54 34.44 28.05
N ILE A 111 2.21 33.38 27.56
CA ILE A 111 1.63 32.05 27.49
C ILE A 111 1.76 31.38 28.86
N SER A 112 0.63 31.02 29.46
CA SER A 112 0.59 30.25 30.70
C SER A 112 0.77 28.78 30.40
N TRP A 113 1.96 28.24 30.65
CA TRP A 113 2.28 26.82 30.41
C TRP A 113 1.55 25.90 31.40
N GLN A 114 0.96 24.85 30.86
CA GLN A 114 0.22 23.83 31.61
C GLN A 114 1.09 22.60 31.85
N SER A 115 0.65 21.73 32.76
CA SER A 115 1.27 20.42 32.97
C SER A 115 1.22 19.55 31.68
N VAL A 116 2.12 18.56 31.61
CA VAL A 116 2.19 17.62 30.47
C VAL A 116 0.85 16.90 30.29
N VAL A 117 0.35 16.88 29.07
CA VAL A 117 -0.90 16.24 28.64
C VAL A 117 -0.58 14.87 28.05
N THR A 118 -1.06 13.80 28.68
CA THR A 118 -0.94 12.42 28.21
C THR A 118 -2.25 11.85 27.66
N ALA A 119 -3.33 12.64 27.69
CA ALA A 119 -4.65 12.23 27.21
C ALA A 119 -4.71 12.26 25.66
N SER A 120 -5.57 11.42 25.09
CA SER A 120 -5.82 11.39 23.64
C SER A 120 -6.63 12.59 23.13
N THR A 121 -7.19 13.40 24.01
CA THR A 121 -7.94 14.63 23.67
C THR A 121 -7.62 15.74 24.67
N LEU A 122 -7.58 16.98 24.15
CA LEU A 122 -7.39 18.20 24.92
C LEU A 122 -8.32 19.29 24.39
N THR A 123 -9.06 19.97 25.26
CA THR A 123 -9.72 21.24 24.91
C THR A 123 -8.79 22.39 25.30
N ALA A 124 -8.25 23.06 24.32
CA ALA A 124 -7.32 24.16 24.53
C ALA A 124 -8.04 25.46 24.94
N VAL A 125 -7.39 26.27 25.73
CA VAL A 125 -7.86 27.59 26.17
C VAL A 125 -6.88 28.65 25.66
N ALA A 126 -7.39 29.78 25.15
CA ALA A 126 -6.57 30.88 24.69
C ALA A 126 -5.64 31.41 25.81
N GLY A 127 -4.45 31.83 25.45
CA GLY A 127 -3.40 32.30 26.36
C GLY A 127 -2.63 31.19 27.07
N ARG A 128 -2.84 29.91 26.70
CA ARG A 128 -2.16 28.76 27.32
C ARG A 128 -1.22 28.06 26.36
N GLY A 129 -0.17 27.47 26.95
CA GLY A 129 0.75 26.56 26.29
C GLY A 129 0.64 25.14 26.84
N TYR A 130 0.75 24.16 25.97
CA TYR A 130 0.56 22.75 26.30
C TYR A 130 1.75 21.92 25.83
N PHE A 131 2.28 21.10 26.73
CA PHE A 131 3.24 20.04 26.43
C PHE A 131 2.45 18.75 26.18
N ILE A 132 2.43 18.27 24.95
CA ILE A 132 1.68 17.07 24.57
C ILE A 132 2.63 15.87 24.51
N ASP A 133 2.38 14.88 25.35
CA ASP A 133 3.10 13.61 25.33
C ASP A 133 2.34 12.60 24.47
N THR A 134 2.90 12.32 23.30
CA THR A 134 2.35 11.36 22.33
C THR A 134 3.03 10.00 22.36
N THR A 135 3.78 9.66 23.42
CA THR A 135 4.48 8.37 23.53
C THR A 135 3.53 7.18 23.36
N SER A 136 2.37 7.22 23.99
CA SER A 136 1.41 6.11 24.00
C SER A 136 0.21 6.31 23.06
N ASN A 137 -0.19 7.56 22.77
CA ASN A 137 -1.41 7.87 22.03
C ASN A 137 -1.24 9.13 21.16
N ALA A 138 -1.93 9.15 20.01
CA ALA A 138 -2.19 10.39 19.31
C ALA A 138 -3.09 11.31 20.16
N CYS A 139 -2.95 12.63 20.04
CA CYS A 139 -3.74 13.60 20.77
C CYS A 139 -4.48 14.54 19.83
N THR A 140 -5.78 14.75 20.06
CA THR A 140 -6.57 15.79 19.38
C THR A 140 -6.70 17.00 20.27
N VAL A 141 -6.15 18.14 19.84
CA VAL A 141 -6.24 19.44 20.50
C VAL A 141 -7.39 20.22 19.85
N THR A 142 -8.49 20.38 20.58
CA THR A 142 -9.67 21.14 20.13
C THR A 142 -9.54 22.59 20.58
N PHE A 143 -9.58 23.52 19.64
CA PHE A 143 -9.45 24.95 19.88
C PHE A 143 -10.78 25.56 20.37
N PRO A 144 -10.76 26.79 20.96
CA PRO A 144 -11.99 27.50 21.32
C PRO A 144 -12.95 27.67 20.14
N SER A 145 -14.24 27.44 20.34
CA SER A 145 -15.28 27.59 19.31
C SER A 145 -15.61 29.06 18.99
N SER A 146 -15.36 29.97 19.91
CA SER A 146 -15.62 31.41 19.76
C SER A 146 -14.35 32.19 20.11
N PRO A 147 -13.29 32.09 19.29
CA PRO A 147 -12.05 32.80 19.53
C PRO A 147 -12.20 34.29 19.22
N THR A 148 -11.39 35.13 19.87
CA THR A 148 -11.25 36.56 19.59
C THR A 148 -9.91 36.86 18.90
N ILE A 149 -9.85 37.95 18.12
CA ILE A 149 -8.61 38.38 17.46
C ILE A 149 -7.48 38.53 18.48
N GLY A 150 -6.36 37.87 18.24
CA GLY A 150 -5.20 37.88 19.13
C GLY A 150 -5.15 36.71 20.13
N ASP A 151 -6.20 35.89 20.23
CA ASP A 151 -6.16 34.65 21.01
C ASP A 151 -5.03 33.75 20.53
N THR A 152 -4.19 33.30 21.46
CA THR A 152 -2.97 32.57 21.13
C THR A 152 -2.92 31.26 21.90
N ILE A 153 -2.47 30.19 21.24
CA ILE A 153 -2.25 28.87 21.85
C ILE A 153 -0.86 28.39 21.45
N ALA A 154 -0.09 27.87 22.42
CA ALA A 154 1.17 27.21 22.14
C ALA A 154 1.05 25.69 22.35
N ILE A 155 1.68 24.93 21.48
CA ILE A 155 1.68 23.46 21.52
C ILE A 155 3.10 22.97 21.27
N VAL A 156 3.57 22.06 22.13
CA VAL A 156 4.90 21.44 22.04
C VAL A 156 4.74 19.92 22.05
N ASP A 157 5.34 19.26 21.09
CA ASP A 157 5.53 17.80 21.12
C ASP A 157 6.59 17.46 22.19
N TYR A 158 6.13 17.18 23.40
CA TYR A 158 6.98 16.97 24.58
C TYR A 158 7.89 15.75 24.45
N ALA A 159 7.32 14.62 24.03
CA ALA A 159 8.04 13.35 23.95
C ALA A 159 8.87 13.22 22.67
N GLY A 160 8.60 14.03 21.64
CA GLY A 160 9.24 13.89 20.33
C GLY A 160 8.78 12.66 19.56
N THR A 161 7.52 12.28 19.70
CA THR A 161 6.92 11.07 19.09
C THR A 161 5.75 11.38 18.15
N SER A 162 5.52 12.64 17.81
CA SER A 162 4.40 13.09 16.97
C SER A 162 4.47 12.58 15.52
N ALA A 163 5.63 12.16 15.03
CA ALA A 163 5.75 11.49 13.73
C ALA A 163 5.03 10.12 13.71
N THR A 164 4.97 9.44 14.84
CA THR A 164 4.27 8.15 14.99
C THR A 164 2.84 8.36 15.47
N ASN A 165 2.65 9.13 16.53
CA ASN A 165 1.39 9.43 17.16
C ASN A 165 1.08 10.92 17.03
N LYS A 166 0.35 11.29 15.96
CA LYS A 166 0.09 12.68 15.56
C LYS A 166 -0.59 13.51 16.65
N ILE A 167 -0.27 14.83 16.68
CA ILE A 167 -1.10 15.80 17.37
C ILE A 167 -2.03 16.43 16.33
N THR A 168 -3.33 16.20 16.46
CA THR A 168 -4.34 16.76 15.55
C THR A 168 -4.85 18.09 16.09
N LEU A 169 -4.83 19.12 15.27
CA LEU A 169 -5.32 20.45 15.58
C LEU A 169 -6.75 20.58 15.02
N ASN A 170 -7.73 20.59 15.89
CA ASN A 170 -9.14 20.75 15.55
C ASN A 170 -9.58 22.19 15.79
N ALA A 171 -9.88 22.91 14.73
CA ALA A 171 -10.30 24.31 14.79
C ALA A 171 -11.72 24.51 15.36
N ASN A 172 -12.47 23.45 15.67
CA ASN A 172 -13.78 23.49 16.32
C ASN A 172 -14.79 24.42 15.61
N GLY A 173 -14.96 24.21 14.30
CA GLY A 173 -15.86 25.01 13.46
C GLY A 173 -15.24 26.29 12.87
N ASN A 174 -14.06 26.71 13.32
CA ASN A 174 -13.29 27.80 12.72
C ASN A 174 -12.37 27.27 11.59
N LYS A 175 -11.45 28.09 11.11
CA LYS A 175 -10.46 27.73 10.11
C LYS A 175 -9.06 27.69 10.71
N ILE A 176 -8.15 26.96 10.07
CA ILE A 176 -6.71 27.04 10.28
C ILE A 176 -6.07 27.37 8.94
N ASP A 177 -5.40 28.52 8.86
CA ASP A 177 -4.79 29.05 7.62
C ASP A 177 -5.78 29.15 6.44
N GLY A 178 -7.02 29.52 6.72
CA GLY A 178 -8.08 29.64 5.72
C GLY A 178 -8.78 28.32 5.38
N SER A 179 -8.30 27.18 5.88
CA SER A 179 -8.87 25.85 5.66
C SER A 179 -9.76 25.42 6.83
N SER A 180 -10.94 24.87 6.56
CA SER A 180 -11.81 24.25 7.57
C SER A 180 -11.41 22.82 7.95
N ILE A 181 -10.33 22.30 7.36
CA ILE A 181 -9.81 20.95 7.62
C ILE A 181 -8.84 21.00 8.80
N ASN A 182 -8.94 20.00 9.68
CA ASN A 182 -8.00 19.82 10.78
C ASN A 182 -6.56 19.70 10.26
N LYS A 183 -5.62 20.27 10.99
CA LYS A 183 -4.19 20.19 10.70
C LYS A 183 -3.52 19.21 11.67
N THR A 184 -2.33 18.73 11.36
CA THR A 184 -1.60 17.81 12.24
C THR A 184 -0.15 18.23 12.41
N ILE A 185 0.37 18.06 13.62
CA ILE A 185 1.80 18.09 13.91
C ILE A 185 2.29 16.64 13.81
N GLN A 186 3.23 16.37 12.92
CA GLN A 186 3.81 15.04 12.67
C GLN A 186 5.34 15.08 12.50
N THR A 187 5.96 16.14 12.95
CA THR A 187 7.42 16.25 13.05
C THR A 187 7.81 16.18 14.52
N ASN A 188 8.67 15.26 14.86
CA ASN A 188 9.12 15.06 16.24
C ASN A 188 9.76 16.33 16.81
N LYS A 189 9.48 16.62 18.08
CA LYS A 189 9.95 17.81 18.82
C LYS A 189 9.51 19.14 18.24
N GLN A 190 8.44 19.16 17.47
CA GLN A 190 7.90 20.40 16.93
C GLN A 190 7.19 21.21 18.02
N ALA A 191 7.45 22.52 18.03
CA ALA A 191 6.72 23.49 18.84
C ALA A 191 6.09 24.54 17.91
N ILE A 192 4.84 24.90 18.16
CA ILE A 192 4.12 25.92 17.39
C ILE A 192 3.43 26.91 18.33
N ILE A 193 3.29 28.14 17.85
CA ILE A 193 2.38 29.15 18.42
C ILE A 193 1.41 29.54 17.31
N ILE A 194 0.14 29.41 17.60
CA ILE A 194 -0.95 29.70 16.66
C ILE A 194 -1.83 30.80 17.25
N THR A 195 -2.18 31.79 16.44
CA THR A 195 -2.95 32.99 16.86
C THR A 195 -4.17 33.14 15.98
N TYR A 196 -5.32 33.43 16.57
CA TYR A 196 -6.54 33.71 15.83
C TYR A 196 -6.49 35.09 15.19
N SER A 197 -6.66 35.16 13.88
CA SER A 197 -6.61 36.43 13.11
C SER A 197 -8.01 37.00 12.83
N ASP A 198 -8.87 36.21 12.18
CA ASP A 198 -10.20 36.61 11.75
C ASP A 198 -11.02 35.40 11.27
N VAL A 199 -12.27 35.59 10.87
CA VAL A 199 -13.15 34.51 10.36
C VAL A 199 -12.74 33.98 8.98
N THR A 200 -11.95 34.74 8.23
CA THR A 200 -11.52 34.36 6.86
C THR A 200 -10.35 33.37 6.90
N ARG A 201 -9.32 33.72 7.68
CA ARG A 201 -8.11 32.93 7.86
C ARG A 201 -8.18 31.98 9.06
N GLY A 202 -8.90 32.41 10.12
CA GLY A 202 -9.01 31.65 11.36
C GLY A 202 -7.73 31.69 12.20
N TRP A 203 -7.30 30.55 12.68
CA TRP A 203 -6.06 30.35 13.41
C TRP A 203 -4.88 30.32 12.44
N VAL A 204 -3.92 31.23 12.62
CA VAL A 204 -2.70 31.34 11.78
C VAL A 204 -1.48 31.01 12.59
N LEU A 205 -0.54 30.32 11.98
CA LEU A 205 0.76 30.04 12.59
C LEU A 205 1.53 31.36 12.76
N SER A 206 1.71 31.82 14.00
CA SER A 206 2.38 33.08 14.31
C SER A 206 3.86 32.89 14.67
N SER A 207 4.24 31.74 15.16
CA SER A 207 5.64 31.37 15.40
C SER A 207 5.77 29.86 15.48
N ALA A 208 6.95 29.38 15.07
CA ALA A 208 7.30 28.00 15.27
C ALA A 208 8.82 27.86 15.40
N SER A 209 9.27 27.02 16.31
CA SER A 209 10.68 26.68 16.42
C SER A 209 10.90 25.30 15.87
N LEU A 210 11.86 25.20 14.98
CA LEU A 210 12.29 23.97 14.36
C LEU A 210 13.80 23.90 14.25
N GLU A 211 14.31 22.74 14.60
CA GLU A 211 15.40 22.18 13.82
C GLU A 211 14.76 21.48 12.59
N GLY A 212 14.64 22.18 11.45
CA GLY A 212 14.07 21.63 10.22
C GLY A 212 12.62 22.05 9.93
N THR A 213 12.30 22.24 8.69
CA THR A 213 11.12 22.82 8.04
C THR A 213 9.76 22.57 8.72
N LEU A 214 9.02 23.63 9.00
CA LEU A 214 7.64 23.59 9.51
C LEU A 214 6.67 23.04 8.48
N GLY A 215 6.03 21.96 8.84
CA GLY A 215 4.83 21.50 8.17
C GLY A 215 3.75 21.14 9.17
N ILE A 216 2.77 22.00 9.35
CA ILE A 216 1.48 21.55 9.85
C ILE A 216 0.88 20.72 8.73
N ALA A 217 1.12 19.43 8.75
CA ALA A 217 0.65 18.57 7.67
C ALA A 217 -0.86 18.33 7.80
N GLY A 218 -1.56 18.65 6.74
CA GLY A 218 -2.98 18.33 6.55
C GLY A 218 -3.15 17.25 5.48
N VAL A 219 -4.39 16.89 5.17
CA VAL A 219 -4.67 16.06 4.00
C VAL A 219 -4.35 16.83 2.72
N PRO A 220 -4.02 16.16 1.61
CA PRO A 220 -3.79 16.82 0.32
C PRO A 220 -5.03 17.58 -0.18
N GLY A 221 -4.82 18.50 -1.10
CA GLY A 221 -5.88 19.04 -1.95
C GLY A 221 -6.48 17.93 -2.83
N ALA A 222 -7.66 18.16 -3.40
CA ALA A 222 -8.24 17.22 -4.35
C ALA A 222 -7.41 17.17 -5.64
N PRO A 223 -7.12 15.98 -6.21
CA PRO A 223 -6.49 15.85 -7.50
C PRO A 223 -7.37 16.43 -8.62
N THR A 224 -6.76 16.79 -9.74
CA THR A 224 -7.51 17.10 -10.97
C THR A 224 -7.61 15.85 -11.82
N ILE A 225 -8.84 15.41 -12.13
CA ILE A 225 -9.06 14.24 -12.97
C ILE A 225 -8.92 14.58 -14.45
N GLY A 226 -8.30 13.68 -15.22
CA GLY A 226 -8.20 13.78 -16.68
C GLY A 226 -9.32 13.03 -17.39
N THR A 227 -9.18 12.86 -18.72
CA THR A 227 -10.14 12.14 -19.55
C THR A 227 -10.01 10.63 -19.33
N ALA A 228 -11.02 10.02 -18.72
CA ALA A 228 -11.09 8.57 -18.55
C ALA A 228 -11.34 7.87 -19.89
N THR A 229 -10.75 6.68 -20.08
CA THR A 229 -10.95 5.84 -21.28
C THR A 229 -11.10 4.37 -20.91
N SER A 230 -11.77 3.59 -21.76
CA SER A 230 -11.89 2.14 -21.62
C SER A 230 -11.76 1.50 -23.01
N THR A 231 -10.69 0.76 -23.22
CA THR A 231 -10.38 0.04 -24.45
C THR A 231 -10.27 -1.47 -24.26
N LEU A 232 -10.19 -1.90 -23.00
CA LEU A 232 -10.15 -3.30 -22.60
C LEU A 232 -11.46 -3.68 -21.91
N ALA A 233 -11.81 -4.95 -22.00
CA ALA A 233 -12.95 -5.49 -21.25
C ALA A 233 -12.76 -5.26 -19.73
N GLU A 234 -13.83 -4.84 -19.08
CA GLU A 234 -13.89 -4.76 -17.60
C GLU A 234 -12.85 -3.84 -16.95
N THR A 235 -12.19 -2.97 -17.72
CA THR A 235 -11.16 -2.04 -17.21
C THR A 235 -11.34 -0.63 -17.74
N ALA A 236 -10.90 0.36 -16.97
CA ALA A 236 -10.76 1.75 -17.39
C ALA A 236 -9.41 2.31 -16.95
N THR A 237 -8.90 3.27 -17.71
CA THR A 237 -7.74 4.08 -17.33
C THR A 237 -8.20 5.49 -16.98
N VAL A 238 -7.77 5.98 -15.82
CA VAL A 238 -8.17 7.26 -15.25
C VAL A 238 -6.91 8.09 -15.02
N PRO A 239 -6.55 8.98 -15.95
CA PRO A 239 -5.45 9.92 -15.75
C PRO A 239 -5.80 10.96 -14.70
N PHE A 240 -4.80 11.45 -13.97
CA PHE A 240 -4.96 12.52 -13.01
C PHE A 240 -3.73 13.40 -12.93
N THR A 241 -3.94 14.64 -12.49
CA THR A 241 -2.87 15.56 -12.09
C THR A 241 -2.85 15.68 -10.58
N ALA A 242 -1.67 15.55 -9.99
CA ALA A 242 -1.47 15.73 -8.56
C ALA A 242 -1.90 17.12 -8.11
N PRO A 243 -2.48 17.28 -6.90
CA PRO A 243 -2.81 18.58 -6.37
C PRO A 243 -1.52 19.39 -6.10
N SER A 244 -1.60 20.72 -6.24
CA SER A 244 -0.50 21.62 -5.89
C SER A 244 -0.25 21.70 -4.38
N ASP A 245 -1.30 21.48 -3.58
CA ASP A 245 -1.21 21.39 -2.12
C ASP A 245 -1.17 19.91 -1.71
N ASN A 246 0.00 19.47 -1.24
CA ASN A 246 0.20 18.12 -0.71
C ASN A 246 -0.16 18.01 0.79
N GLY A 247 -0.70 19.08 1.38
CA GLY A 247 -1.01 19.15 2.80
C GLY A 247 0.22 19.24 3.70
N GLY A 248 1.39 19.61 3.16
CA GLY A 248 2.65 19.69 3.92
C GLY A 248 3.31 18.33 4.18
N SER A 249 2.80 17.25 3.59
CA SER A 249 3.39 15.89 3.65
C SER A 249 3.30 15.23 2.28
N THR A 250 4.30 14.40 1.97
CA THR A 250 4.37 13.70 0.67
C THR A 250 3.15 12.82 0.46
N ILE A 251 2.51 12.95 -0.71
CA ILE A 251 1.44 12.06 -1.13
C ILE A 251 2.02 10.67 -1.38
N THR A 252 1.38 9.64 -0.85
CA THR A 252 1.83 8.23 -0.94
C THR A 252 1.04 7.43 -1.95
N SER A 253 -0.23 7.80 -2.20
CA SER A 253 -1.09 7.07 -3.14
C SER A 253 -2.23 7.91 -3.67
N TYR A 254 -2.78 7.46 -4.81
CA TYR A 254 -4.02 7.96 -5.38
C TYR A 254 -4.98 6.79 -5.61
N THR A 255 -6.27 7.02 -5.34
CA THR A 255 -7.33 6.03 -5.54
C THR A 255 -8.40 6.61 -6.45
N ALA A 256 -8.68 5.92 -7.57
CA ALA A 256 -9.83 6.19 -8.42
C ALA A 256 -11.02 5.33 -7.97
N THR A 257 -12.21 5.92 -7.91
CA THR A 257 -13.45 5.23 -7.52
C THR A 257 -14.50 5.43 -8.60
N SER A 258 -15.10 4.33 -9.07
CA SER A 258 -16.14 4.35 -10.11
C SER A 258 -17.52 4.72 -9.55
N SER A 259 -18.33 5.33 -10.39
CA SER A 259 -19.78 5.49 -10.17
C SER A 259 -20.50 5.06 -11.46
N PRO A 260 -21.44 4.08 -11.39
CA PRO A 260 -21.88 3.31 -10.22
C PRO A 260 -20.85 2.29 -9.72
N GLY A 261 -21.20 1.59 -8.66
CA GLY A 261 -20.51 0.38 -8.18
C GLY A 261 -19.40 0.60 -7.17
N GLY A 262 -18.80 1.79 -7.06
CA GLY A 262 -17.75 2.06 -6.07
C GLY A 262 -16.47 1.22 -6.25
N ILE A 263 -16.22 0.71 -7.47
CA ILE A 263 -15.06 -0.12 -7.78
C ILE A 263 -13.82 0.78 -7.79
N THR A 264 -12.75 0.35 -7.14
CA THR A 264 -11.55 1.17 -6.93
C THR A 264 -10.33 0.63 -7.66
N GLY A 265 -9.46 1.55 -8.09
CA GLY A 265 -8.08 1.27 -8.47
C GLY A 265 -7.16 2.20 -7.70
N THR A 266 -5.96 1.74 -7.36
CA THR A 266 -4.99 2.52 -6.58
C THR A 266 -3.61 2.47 -7.22
N ILE A 267 -2.88 3.60 -7.14
CA ILE A 267 -1.48 3.68 -7.54
C ILE A 267 -0.66 4.33 -6.42
N SER A 268 0.50 3.74 -6.10
CA SER A 268 1.41 4.25 -5.07
C SER A 268 2.49 5.12 -5.73
N GLN A 269 2.31 6.43 -5.67
CA GLN A 269 3.24 7.44 -6.16
C GLN A 269 2.93 8.82 -5.58
N SER A 270 3.85 9.78 -5.71
CA SER A 270 3.67 11.14 -5.20
C SER A 270 3.21 12.17 -6.23
N GLY A 271 3.42 11.89 -7.51
CA GLY A 271 3.12 12.80 -8.63
C GLY A 271 1.89 12.41 -9.45
N SER A 272 1.65 13.13 -10.54
CA SER A 272 0.60 12.85 -11.51
C SER A 272 0.79 11.51 -12.22
N GLY A 273 -0.29 10.88 -12.67
CA GLY A 273 -0.20 9.57 -13.32
C GLY A 273 -1.53 9.09 -13.88
N THR A 274 -1.62 7.78 -14.09
CA THR A 274 -2.82 7.11 -14.60
C THR A 274 -3.14 5.90 -13.71
N ILE A 275 -4.38 5.80 -13.26
CA ILE A 275 -4.87 4.69 -12.45
C ILE A 275 -5.65 3.74 -13.36
N THR A 276 -5.36 2.44 -13.26
CA THR A 276 -6.19 1.40 -13.87
C THR A 276 -7.23 0.93 -12.85
N VAL A 277 -8.50 1.00 -13.22
CA VAL A 277 -9.62 0.45 -12.45
C VAL A 277 -10.08 -0.82 -13.16
N SER A 278 -10.03 -1.98 -12.49
CA SER A 278 -10.38 -3.31 -13.00
C SER A 278 -11.59 -3.87 -12.28
N GLY A 279 -12.28 -4.85 -12.88
CA GLY A 279 -13.48 -5.46 -12.32
C GLY A 279 -14.77 -4.69 -12.61
N LEU A 280 -14.74 -3.82 -13.60
CA LEU A 280 -15.93 -3.12 -14.10
C LEU A 280 -16.85 -4.11 -14.82
N SER A 281 -18.17 -3.86 -14.78
CA SER A 281 -19.11 -4.64 -15.56
C SER A 281 -19.05 -4.27 -17.05
N SER A 282 -19.16 -5.27 -17.90
CA SER A 282 -19.23 -5.11 -19.35
C SER A 282 -20.45 -4.26 -19.78
N ASN A 283 -20.33 -3.51 -20.87
CA ASN A 283 -21.40 -2.70 -21.46
C ASN A 283 -22.09 -1.76 -20.45
N THR A 284 -21.33 -1.20 -19.53
CA THR A 284 -21.84 -0.36 -18.45
C THR A 284 -21.17 1.01 -18.49
N SER A 285 -21.98 2.05 -18.26
CA SER A 285 -21.49 3.43 -18.24
C SER A 285 -20.96 3.81 -16.87
N TYR A 286 -19.78 4.42 -16.81
CA TYR A 286 -19.09 4.82 -15.58
C TYR A 286 -18.55 6.24 -15.66
N THR A 287 -18.55 6.92 -14.53
CA THR A 287 -17.69 8.08 -14.24
C THR A 287 -16.75 7.73 -13.08
N PHE A 288 -15.70 8.50 -12.90
CA PHE A 288 -14.70 8.26 -11.86
C PHE A 288 -14.42 9.53 -11.08
N THR A 289 -14.04 9.38 -9.82
CA THR A 289 -13.42 10.42 -9.00
C THR A 289 -12.08 9.92 -8.49
N VAL A 290 -11.14 10.84 -8.21
CA VAL A 290 -9.81 10.49 -7.68
C VAL A 290 -9.57 11.19 -6.36
N THR A 291 -9.01 10.47 -5.40
CA THR A 291 -8.53 11.01 -4.11
C THR A 291 -7.03 10.83 -3.99
N ALA A 292 -6.37 11.72 -3.26
CA ALA A 292 -4.95 11.63 -2.88
C ALA A 292 -4.80 11.33 -1.39
N THR A 293 -3.83 10.54 -1.02
CA THR A 293 -3.57 10.17 0.39
C THR A 293 -2.13 10.49 0.76
N ASN A 294 -1.94 11.14 1.90
CA ASN A 294 -0.65 11.33 2.56
C ASN A 294 -0.70 10.76 3.99
N SER A 295 0.34 10.98 4.79
CA SER A 295 0.39 10.51 6.18
C SER A 295 -0.68 11.12 7.10
N SER A 296 -1.29 12.25 6.72
CA SER A 296 -2.35 12.93 7.48
C SER A 296 -3.75 12.41 7.16
N GLY A 297 -3.92 11.75 6.01
CA GLY A 297 -5.20 11.22 5.57
C GLY A 297 -5.46 11.40 4.08
N THR A 298 -6.72 11.23 3.69
CA THR A 298 -7.17 11.27 2.30
C THR A 298 -7.86 12.60 1.99
N SER A 299 -7.63 13.13 0.81
CA SER A 299 -8.20 14.37 0.28
C SER A 299 -9.72 14.26 0.06
N ALA A 300 -10.37 15.38 -0.19
CA ALA A 300 -11.64 15.39 -0.90
C ALA A 300 -11.49 14.71 -2.28
N ALA A 301 -12.58 14.16 -2.82
CA ALA A 301 -12.59 13.60 -4.17
C ALA A 301 -12.49 14.73 -5.22
N SER A 302 -11.89 14.40 -6.37
CA SER A 302 -11.95 15.27 -7.56
C SER A 302 -13.39 15.49 -8.03
N SER A 303 -13.60 16.38 -8.98
CA SER A 303 -14.80 16.35 -9.84
C SER A 303 -14.93 14.99 -10.53
N ALA A 304 -16.13 14.64 -11.00
CA ALA A 304 -16.31 13.43 -11.81
C ALA A 304 -15.62 13.56 -13.17
N SER A 305 -15.12 12.45 -13.70
CA SER A 305 -14.59 12.37 -15.07
C SER A 305 -15.70 12.51 -16.11
N ASN A 306 -15.32 12.56 -17.39
CA ASN A 306 -16.23 12.23 -18.48
C ASN A 306 -16.84 10.83 -18.25
N SER A 307 -18.04 10.62 -18.78
CA SER A 307 -18.64 9.28 -18.85
C SER A 307 -17.91 8.43 -19.90
N ILE A 308 -17.60 7.17 -19.55
CA ILE A 308 -17.15 6.13 -20.48
C ILE A 308 -18.11 4.97 -20.42
N THR A 309 -18.23 4.21 -21.52
CA THR A 309 -18.94 2.92 -21.49
C THR A 309 -17.91 1.82 -21.73
N THR A 310 -17.83 0.83 -20.80
CA THR A 310 -16.96 -0.33 -20.98
C THR A 310 -17.39 -1.13 -22.22
N PRO A 311 -16.45 -1.69 -23.00
CA PRO A 311 -16.80 -2.53 -24.14
C PRO A 311 -17.74 -3.66 -23.77
N ASN A 312 -18.68 -3.99 -24.65
CA ASN A 312 -19.49 -5.20 -24.50
C ASN A 312 -18.59 -6.42 -24.62
N SER A 313 -18.50 -7.22 -23.57
CA SER A 313 -17.62 -8.38 -23.49
C SER A 313 -18.30 -9.57 -22.83
N TYR A 314 -17.71 -10.74 -23.03
CA TYR A 314 -18.10 -11.98 -22.34
C TYR A 314 -16.90 -12.88 -22.16
N SER A 315 -16.97 -13.79 -21.19
CA SER A 315 -15.88 -14.72 -20.88
C SER A 315 -15.97 -15.97 -21.76
N ILE A 316 -14.80 -16.42 -22.20
CA ILE A 316 -14.59 -17.71 -22.88
C ILE A 316 -13.60 -18.55 -22.10
N ASN A 317 -13.79 -19.87 -22.11
CA ASN A 317 -12.76 -20.80 -21.67
C ASN A 317 -11.91 -21.24 -22.86
N PHE A 318 -10.65 -21.49 -22.64
CA PHE A 318 -9.75 -21.95 -23.69
C PHE A 318 -8.84 -23.09 -23.20
N LEU A 319 -8.42 -23.92 -24.18
CA LEU A 319 -7.35 -24.91 -24.05
C LEU A 319 -6.42 -24.73 -25.24
N VAL A 320 -5.14 -24.47 -25.01
CA VAL A 320 -4.10 -24.30 -26.01
C VAL A 320 -3.03 -25.33 -25.77
N ILE A 321 -2.91 -26.31 -26.67
CA ILE A 321 -1.89 -27.38 -26.67
C ILE A 321 -1.02 -27.19 -27.90
N ALA A 322 0.30 -27.05 -27.69
CA ALA A 322 1.29 -26.96 -28.75
C ALA A 322 1.58 -28.31 -29.42
N GLY A 323 2.31 -28.32 -30.52
CA GLY A 323 2.78 -29.52 -31.14
C GLY A 323 3.76 -30.28 -30.25
N GLY A 324 3.66 -31.61 -30.14
CA GLY A 324 4.63 -32.45 -29.45
C GLY A 324 5.96 -32.53 -30.19
N GLY A 325 7.06 -32.81 -29.50
CA GLY A 325 8.37 -33.05 -30.08
C GLY A 325 8.46 -34.42 -30.80
N GLY A 326 9.23 -34.50 -31.87
CA GLY A 326 9.63 -35.79 -32.45
C GLY A 326 10.62 -36.51 -31.54
N ALA A 327 10.71 -37.81 -31.65
CA ALA A 327 11.67 -38.62 -30.90
C ALA A 327 13.03 -38.73 -31.62
N GLY A 328 14.07 -39.14 -30.93
CA GLY A 328 15.40 -39.35 -31.50
C GLY A 328 15.44 -40.54 -32.46
N GLY A 329 16.22 -40.43 -33.55
CA GLY A 329 16.62 -41.53 -34.42
C GLY A 329 18.02 -42.05 -34.08
N GLY A 330 18.39 -43.23 -34.55
CA GLY A 330 19.68 -43.81 -34.23
C GLY A 330 20.34 -44.60 -35.34
N SER A 331 21.68 -44.67 -35.30
CA SER A 331 22.52 -45.46 -36.20
C SER A 331 22.55 -46.91 -35.74
N VAL A 332 23.09 -47.76 -36.60
CA VAL A 332 23.20 -49.24 -36.35
C VAL A 332 23.94 -49.48 -35.03
N ASN A 333 23.38 -50.30 -34.19
CA ASN A 333 23.96 -50.79 -32.93
C ASN A 333 24.33 -49.70 -31.92
N THR A 334 23.62 -48.57 -31.90
CA THR A 334 23.91 -47.44 -31.03
C THR A 334 23.05 -47.34 -29.77
N GLY A 335 22.04 -48.14 -29.60
CA GLY A 335 21.17 -48.15 -28.39
C GLY A 335 19.81 -47.51 -28.61
N GLY A 336 19.07 -47.39 -27.52
CA GLY A 336 17.76 -46.76 -27.49
C GLY A 336 17.83 -45.25 -27.49
N THR A 337 16.93 -44.60 -28.18
CA THR A 337 16.84 -43.12 -28.28
C THR A 337 15.74 -42.57 -27.37
N GLY A 338 15.80 -41.28 -27.05
CA GLY A 338 14.80 -40.61 -26.22
C GLY A 338 13.46 -40.41 -26.91
N GLY A 339 12.36 -40.54 -26.17
CA GLY A 339 11.02 -40.17 -26.62
C GLY A 339 10.84 -38.65 -26.73
N GLY A 340 9.99 -38.18 -27.63
CA GLY A 340 9.61 -36.75 -27.74
C GLY A 340 8.80 -36.28 -26.56
N GLY A 341 9.01 -35.02 -26.13
CA GLY A 341 8.20 -34.35 -25.10
C GLY A 341 6.85 -33.89 -25.66
N ALA A 342 5.85 -33.79 -24.80
CA ALA A 342 4.56 -33.19 -25.17
C ALA A 342 4.68 -31.67 -25.41
N GLY A 343 3.83 -31.15 -26.27
CA GLY A 343 3.62 -29.72 -26.37
C GLY A 343 3.07 -29.13 -25.04
N GLY A 344 3.39 -27.88 -24.78
CA GLY A 344 2.88 -27.17 -23.60
C GLY A 344 1.37 -27.20 -23.58
N TYR A 345 0.81 -27.28 -22.39
CA TYR A 345 -0.63 -27.34 -22.10
C TYR A 345 -1.04 -26.14 -21.28
N ARG A 346 -1.90 -25.26 -21.82
CA ARG A 346 -2.38 -24.06 -21.13
C ARG A 346 -3.89 -23.96 -21.23
N THR A 347 -4.56 -23.74 -20.10
CA THR A 347 -6.02 -23.57 -20.00
C THR A 347 -6.33 -22.49 -18.98
N SER A 348 -7.34 -21.67 -19.26
CA SER A 348 -7.86 -20.63 -18.37
C SER A 348 -9.11 -20.04 -18.99
N THR A 349 -9.53 -18.90 -18.44
CA THR A 349 -10.64 -18.08 -18.94
C THR A 349 -10.09 -16.70 -19.32
N GLN A 350 -10.64 -16.08 -20.37
CA GLN A 350 -10.41 -14.68 -20.73
C GLN A 350 -11.71 -14.00 -21.14
N SER A 351 -11.82 -12.68 -20.86
CA SER A 351 -12.89 -11.84 -21.42
C SER A 351 -12.53 -11.40 -22.85
N ILE A 352 -13.48 -11.54 -23.78
CA ILE A 352 -13.34 -11.07 -25.16
C ILE A 352 -14.36 -9.98 -25.47
N ILE A 353 -13.95 -8.94 -26.19
CA ILE A 353 -14.82 -7.86 -26.64
C ILE A 353 -15.59 -8.31 -27.89
N VAL A 354 -16.91 -8.10 -27.87
CA VAL A 354 -17.79 -8.40 -29.00
C VAL A 354 -17.32 -7.66 -30.26
N GLY A 355 -17.22 -8.37 -31.38
CA GLY A 355 -16.70 -7.87 -32.65
C GLY A 355 -15.19 -8.03 -32.84
N ASN A 356 -14.44 -8.35 -31.78
CA ASN A 356 -13.00 -8.59 -31.92
C ASN A 356 -12.71 -10.03 -32.35
N ALA A 357 -11.67 -10.21 -33.15
CA ALA A 357 -11.22 -11.52 -33.60
C ALA A 357 -10.18 -12.13 -32.65
N ILE A 358 -10.35 -13.41 -32.35
CA ILE A 358 -9.31 -14.27 -31.78
C ILE A 358 -8.57 -14.94 -32.92
N THR A 359 -7.31 -14.65 -33.08
CA THR A 359 -6.41 -15.39 -33.97
C THR A 359 -5.93 -16.65 -33.26
N VAL A 360 -6.11 -17.78 -33.90
CA VAL A 360 -5.72 -19.09 -33.41
C VAL A 360 -4.55 -19.63 -34.25
N THR A 361 -3.44 -19.94 -33.62
CA THR A 361 -2.31 -20.64 -34.23
C THR A 361 -2.23 -22.03 -33.65
N VAL A 362 -2.19 -23.06 -34.48
CA VAL A 362 -2.00 -24.46 -34.09
C VAL A 362 -0.65 -24.95 -34.58
N GLY A 363 0.24 -25.33 -33.63
CA GLY A 363 1.58 -25.79 -33.90
C GLY A 363 1.63 -27.20 -34.48
N ASN A 364 2.51 -27.44 -35.43
CA ASN A 364 2.80 -28.77 -35.96
C ASN A 364 3.64 -29.58 -34.96
N GLY A 365 3.48 -30.89 -35.00
CA GLY A 365 4.40 -31.78 -34.30
C GLY A 365 5.81 -31.76 -34.92
N GLY A 366 6.82 -32.03 -34.11
CA GLY A 366 8.20 -32.16 -34.55
C GLY A 366 8.41 -33.44 -35.36
N THR A 367 9.32 -33.42 -36.32
CA THR A 367 9.71 -34.62 -37.08
C THR A 367 10.56 -35.53 -36.20
N GLY A 368 10.39 -36.82 -36.35
CA GLY A 368 11.31 -37.82 -35.76
C GLY A 368 12.72 -37.70 -36.33
N GLY A 369 13.72 -38.03 -35.54
CA GLY A 369 15.11 -38.17 -35.97
C GLY A 369 15.24 -39.33 -36.94
N THR A 370 16.16 -39.18 -37.92
CA THR A 370 16.36 -40.19 -38.98
C THR A 370 17.43 -41.23 -38.65
N THR A 371 17.53 -42.24 -39.47
CA THR A 371 18.56 -43.29 -39.42
C THR A 371 20.01 -42.79 -39.41
N SER A 372 20.28 -41.54 -39.77
CA SER A 372 21.59 -40.89 -39.64
C SER A 372 21.98 -40.51 -38.21
N GLY A 373 21.10 -40.75 -37.22
CA GLY A 373 21.36 -40.48 -35.81
C GLY A 373 21.17 -39.01 -35.45
N SER A 374 20.05 -38.39 -35.85
CA SER A 374 19.68 -37.04 -35.46
C SER A 374 18.68 -37.01 -34.30
N ASN A 375 18.72 -35.93 -33.50
CA ASN A 375 17.66 -35.67 -32.53
C ASN A 375 16.32 -35.46 -33.25
N GLY A 376 15.24 -35.81 -32.57
CA GLY A 376 13.93 -35.32 -32.96
C GLY A 376 13.87 -33.78 -32.93
N THR A 377 13.09 -33.20 -33.80
CA THR A 377 12.89 -31.74 -33.77
C THR A 377 11.84 -31.35 -32.71
N ASN A 378 11.94 -30.13 -32.22
CA ASN A 378 10.91 -29.59 -31.33
C ASN A 378 9.59 -29.42 -32.10
N GLY A 379 8.47 -29.56 -31.41
CA GLY A 379 7.18 -29.13 -31.92
C GLY A 379 7.10 -27.60 -32.07
N SER A 380 6.11 -27.14 -32.82
CA SER A 380 5.83 -25.71 -32.96
C SER A 380 4.85 -25.21 -31.91
N ASN A 381 4.95 -23.91 -31.58
CA ASN A 381 4.06 -23.27 -30.62
C ASN A 381 2.61 -23.21 -31.11
N SER A 382 1.67 -23.31 -30.18
CA SER A 382 0.26 -22.92 -30.40
C SER A 382 -0.06 -21.67 -29.61
N SER A 383 -0.98 -20.83 -30.13
CA SER A 383 -1.37 -19.60 -29.42
C SER A 383 -2.79 -19.16 -29.72
N ILE A 384 -3.32 -18.35 -28.82
CA ILE A 384 -4.46 -17.47 -29.06
C ILE A 384 -4.03 -16.03 -28.80
N SER A 385 -4.45 -15.10 -29.67
CA SER A 385 -4.17 -13.66 -29.57
C SER A 385 -5.28 -12.85 -30.21
N GLY A 386 -5.37 -11.56 -29.88
CA GLY A 386 -6.37 -10.65 -30.44
C GLY A 386 -6.41 -9.34 -29.70
N SER A 387 -7.09 -8.35 -30.24
CA SER A 387 -7.28 -7.07 -29.59
C SER A 387 -8.07 -7.24 -28.28
N GLY A 388 -7.54 -6.72 -27.19
CA GLY A 388 -8.15 -6.83 -25.86
C GLY A 388 -7.93 -8.17 -25.17
N LEU A 389 -7.15 -9.08 -25.75
CA LEU A 389 -6.78 -10.37 -25.15
C LEU A 389 -5.33 -10.34 -24.67
N THR A 390 -5.07 -11.04 -23.57
CA THR A 390 -3.71 -11.45 -23.23
C THR A 390 -3.31 -12.59 -24.16
N THR A 391 -2.24 -12.43 -24.93
CA THR A 391 -1.73 -13.50 -25.78
C THR A 391 -1.30 -14.69 -24.95
N ILE A 392 -1.87 -15.85 -25.25
CA ILE A 392 -1.49 -17.13 -24.62
C ILE A 392 -0.71 -17.94 -25.64
N THR A 393 0.54 -18.26 -25.33
CA THR A 393 1.40 -19.12 -26.14
C THR A 393 1.78 -20.36 -25.34
N SER A 394 1.52 -21.53 -25.89
CA SER A 394 2.02 -22.82 -25.43
C SER A 394 3.25 -23.19 -26.25
N ALA A 395 4.35 -23.55 -25.61
CA ALA A 395 5.59 -23.88 -26.29
C ALA A 395 5.56 -25.29 -26.87
N GLY A 396 6.16 -25.49 -28.03
CA GLY A 396 6.33 -26.82 -28.62
C GLY A 396 7.06 -27.79 -27.69
N GLY A 397 6.76 -29.07 -27.76
CA GLY A 397 7.44 -30.11 -27.01
C GLY A 397 8.89 -30.28 -27.47
N GLY A 398 9.79 -30.64 -26.57
CA GLY A 398 11.21 -30.90 -26.87
C GLY A 398 11.43 -32.19 -27.65
N GLY A 399 12.31 -32.17 -28.64
CA GLY A 399 12.72 -33.37 -29.37
C GLY A 399 13.49 -34.34 -28.49
N GLY A 400 13.30 -35.66 -28.69
CA GLY A 400 14.06 -36.71 -28.02
C GLY A 400 15.51 -36.80 -28.51
N ALA A 401 16.40 -37.24 -27.64
CA ALA A 401 17.82 -37.39 -27.90
C ALA A 401 18.10 -38.56 -28.88
N ASN A 402 19.03 -38.36 -29.82
CA ASN A 402 19.52 -39.40 -30.68
C ASN A 402 20.50 -40.34 -29.95
N SER A 403 20.84 -41.46 -30.61
CA SER A 403 21.81 -42.42 -30.10
C SER A 403 23.15 -42.41 -30.87
N ALA A 404 23.51 -41.36 -31.58
CA ALA A 404 24.81 -41.24 -32.26
C ALA A 404 25.97 -41.05 -31.28
N ALA A 405 27.22 -41.13 -31.78
CA ALA A 405 28.45 -41.24 -30.99
C ALA A 405 28.77 -39.98 -30.11
N SER A 406 28.11 -38.87 -30.26
CA SER A 406 28.27 -37.71 -29.39
C SER A 406 27.05 -37.54 -28.51
N PRO A 407 27.20 -37.34 -27.18
CA PRO A 407 26.07 -37.31 -26.27
C PRO A 407 25.13 -36.13 -26.58
N ALA A 408 23.95 -36.47 -27.10
CA ALA A 408 22.90 -35.48 -27.34
C ALA A 408 21.86 -35.59 -26.23
N ILE A 409 21.64 -34.48 -25.51
CA ILE A 409 20.59 -34.36 -24.50
C ILE A 409 19.22 -34.25 -25.17
N GLY A 410 18.16 -34.64 -24.48
CA GLY A 410 16.80 -34.29 -24.90
C GLY A 410 16.60 -32.79 -24.98
N ASN A 411 15.90 -32.29 -25.99
CA ASN A 411 15.64 -30.88 -26.14
C ASN A 411 14.64 -30.36 -25.07
N SER A 412 14.86 -29.13 -24.60
CA SER A 412 13.88 -28.46 -23.75
C SER A 412 12.70 -27.97 -24.58
N GLY A 413 11.52 -27.85 -23.94
CA GLY A 413 10.30 -27.38 -24.58
C GLY A 413 9.15 -27.20 -23.60
N GLY A 414 7.90 -27.14 -24.09
CA GLY A 414 6.72 -27.17 -23.26
C GLY A 414 6.77 -28.33 -22.26
N SER A 415 6.98 -29.54 -22.75
CA SER A 415 7.60 -30.65 -22.01
C SER A 415 8.91 -31.06 -22.68
N GLY A 416 9.87 -31.54 -21.90
CA GLY A 416 11.19 -31.90 -22.40
C GLY A 416 11.24 -33.26 -23.09
N GLY A 417 12.09 -33.44 -24.12
CA GLY A 417 12.38 -34.74 -24.74
C GLY A 417 13.18 -35.65 -23.81
N GLY A 418 13.04 -36.98 -23.96
CA GLY A 418 13.81 -37.98 -23.22
C GLY A 418 15.29 -38.00 -23.63
N GLY A 419 16.17 -38.40 -22.72
CA GLY A 419 17.57 -38.65 -22.96
C GLY A 419 17.79 -40.01 -23.70
N SER A 420 18.90 -40.13 -24.44
CA SER A 420 19.29 -41.41 -25.07
C SER A 420 20.05 -42.28 -24.08
N TYR A 421 20.34 -43.54 -24.49
CA TYR A 421 21.21 -44.41 -23.73
C TYR A 421 22.50 -43.70 -23.29
N SER A 422 23.37 -44.30 -22.50
CA SER A 422 24.58 -43.67 -21.93
C SER A 422 24.34 -42.68 -20.79
N ALA A 423 23.24 -42.83 -20.08
CA ALA A 423 22.87 -41.98 -18.97
C ALA A 423 22.69 -40.46 -19.35
N ILE A 424 22.31 -40.22 -20.58
CA ILE A 424 22.08 -38.84 -21.08
C ILE A 424 20.82 -38.26 -20.48
N PRO A 425 20.88 -37.01 -19.94
CA PRO A 425 19.72 -36.35 -19.36
C PRO A 425 18.61 -36.09 -20.38
N GLY A 426 17.37 -36.14 -19.90
CA GLY A 426 16.22 -35.61 -20.61
C GLY A 426 16.23 -34.07 -20.61
N GLY A 427 15.53 -33.45 -21.56
CA GLY A 427 15.34 -32.03 -21.69
C GLY A 427 14.46 -31.46 -20.58
N LEU A 428 14.61 -30.16 -20.30
CA LEU A 428 13.78 -29.47 -19.33
C LEU A 428 12.38 -29.21 -19.90
N GLY A 429 11.36 -29.42 -19.07
CA GLY A 429 10.00 -28.96 -19.33
C GLY A 429 9.77 -27.50 -18.90
N ASN A 430 8.58 -26.99 -19.15
CA ASN A 430 8.18 -25.63 -18.82
C ASN A 430 9.18 -24.58 -19.34
N THR A 431 9.61 -24.73 -20.58
CA THR A 431 10.58 -23.85 -21.23
C THR A 431 9.95 -23.23 -22.50
N PRO A 432 9.79 -21.87 -22.56
CA PRO A 432 10.04 -20.92 -21.49
C PRO A 432 9.11 -21.12 -20.27
N SER A 433 9.56 -20.66 -19.10
CA SER A 433 8.81 -20.84 -17.85
C SER A 433 7.46 -20.10 -17.90
N THR A 434 6.42 -20.77 -17.43
CA THR A 434 5.07 -20.21 -17.27
C THR A 434 4.50 -20.57 -15.89
N SER A 435 3.54 -19.78 -15.43
CA SER A 435 2.72 -20.09 -14.27
C SER A 435 1.25 -20.07 -14.68
N PRO A 436 0.49 -21.17 -14.48
CA PRO A 436 0.95 -22.51 -14.10
C PRO A 436 1.95 -23.12 -15.10
N SER A 437 2.69 -24.16 -14.67
CA SER A 437 3.60 -24.89 -15.54
C SER A 437 2.86 -25.47 -16.74
N GLN A 438 3.47 -25.37 -17.94
CA GLN A 438 2.89 -25.91 -19.17
C GLN A 438 3.32 -27.33 -19.48
N GLY A 439 4.26 -27.93 -18.70
CA GLY A 439 4.72 -29.31 -18.89
C GLY A 439 5.91 -29.64 -18.03
N ASN A 440 6.40 -30.88 -18.14
CA ASN A 440 7.43 -31.48 -17.30
C ASN A 440 8.64 -31.95 -18.09
N SER A 441 9.78 -32.21 -17.41
CA SER A 441 11.02 -32.68 -18.02
C SER A 441 10.92 -34.11 -18.54
N GLY A 442 11.74 -34.43 -19.51
CA GLY A 442 11.94 -35.82 -19.97
C GLY A 442 12.76 -36.63 -18.98
N GLY A 443 12.66 -37.97 -19.09
CA GLY A 443 13.45 -38.94 -18.34
C GLY A 443 14.85 -39.08 -18.91
N ASN A 444 15.79 -39.55 -18.09
CA ASN A 444 17.17 -39.86 -18.49
C ASN A 444 17.24 -41.21 -19.17
N GLY A 445 18.18 -41.38 -20.10
CA GLY A 445 18.58 -42.72 -20.59
C GLY A 445 19.48 -43.44 -19.60
N ILE A 446 19.77 -44.74 -19.86
CA ILE A 446 20.71 -45.53 -19.06
C ILE A 446 21.68 -46.29 -19.93
N SER A 447 22.91 -46.51 -19.43
CA SER A 447 23.98 -47.25 -20.14
C SER A 447 24.11 -48.71 -19.74
N SER A 448 23.36 -49.17 -18.73
CA SER A 448 23.37 -50.58 -18.30
C SER A 448 22.45 -51.44 -19.15
N ALA A 449 22.64 -52.75 -19.17
CA ALA A 449 21.97 -53.77 -19.95
C ALA A 449 20.81 -53.30 -20.85
N ASN A 450 20.94 -53.48 -22.16
CA ASN A 450 19.97 -53.09 -23.20
C ASN A 450 19.87 -51.63 -23.59
N TYR A 451 20.76 -50.76 -23.07
CA TYR A 451 20.94 -49.39 -23.58
C TYR A 451 19.63 -48.63 -23.84
N SER A 452 18.84 -48.40 -22.79
CA SER A 452 17.49 -47.86 -22.92
C SER A 452 17.46 -46.32 -22.88
N GLY A 453 16.68 -45.70 -23.73
CA GLY A 453 16.35 -44.29 -23.74
C GLY A 453 15.28 -43.92 -22.72
N GLY A 454 15.29 -42.68 -22.24
CA GLY A 454 14.27 -42.12 -21.37
C GLY A 454 13.01 -41.75 -22.13
N GLY A 455 11.86 -41.76 -21.46
CA GLY A 455 10.58 -41.24 -22.00
C GLY A 455 10.56 -39.72 -22.06
N GLY A 456 9.83 -39.12 -23.00
CA GLY A 456 9.56 -37.69 -23.06
C GLY A 456 8.65 -37.25 -21.91
N GLY A 457 8.78 -36.01 -21.45
CA GLY A 457 7.90 -35.42 -20.46
C GLY A 457 6.48 -35.22 -20.99
N GLY A 458 5.48 -35.34 -20.13
CA GLY A 458 4.09 -35.03 -20.42
C GLY A 458 3.64 -33.73 -19.74
N SER A 459 2.45 -33.26 -20.04
CA SER A 459 1.87 -32.09 -19.35
C SER A 459 1.54 -32.38 -17.88
N GLY A 460 1.24 -33.67 -17.55
CA GLY A 460 0.85 -34.11 -16.20
C GLY A 460 1.99 -34.61 -15.33
N SER A 461 3.04 -35.23 -15.92
CA SER A 461 4.19 -35.73 -15.17
C SER A 461 5.48 -35.73 -15.97
N VAL A 462 6.60 -35.90 -15.28
CA VAL A 462 7.92 -36.15 -15.89
C VAL A 462 7.92 -37.49 -16.67
N GLY A 463 8.76 -37.57 -17.69
CA GLY A 463 9.04 -38.85 -18.37
C GLY A 463 9.82 -39.80 -17.46
N ALA A 464 9.56 -41.11 -17.56
CA ALA A 464 10.31 -42.09 -16.81
C ALA A 464 11.74 -42.26 -17.39
N ASN A 465 12.68 -42.54 -16.52
CA ASN A 465 14.04 -42.92 -16.94
C ASN A 465 13.99 -44.25 -17.66
N GLY A 466 14.96 -44.50 -18.55
CA GLY A 466 15.21 -45.84 -19.08
C GLY A 466 15.61 -46.80 -17.96
N GLU A 467 15.26 -48.06 -18.08
CA GLU A 467 15.57 -49.11 -17.13
C GLU A 467 16.28 -50.30 -17.84
N ALA A 468 16.91 -51.20 -17.06
CA ALA A 468 17.67 -52.31 -17.58
C ALA A 468 16.86 -53.30 -18.45
N GLY A 469 15.55 -53.29 -18.35
CA GLY A 469 14.63 -54.18 -19.08
C GLY A 469 13.64 -53.46 -19.99
N SER A 470 13.65 -52.12 -20.02
CA SER A 470 12.68 -51.35 -20.79
C SER A 470 13.11 -49.93 -21.10
N GLY A 471 12.64 -49.37 -22.20
CA GLY A 471 12.65 -47.94 -22.43
C GLY A 471 11.76 -47.21 -21.41
N GLY A 472 12.12 -45.95 -21.05
CA GLY A 472 11.33 -45.14 -20.13
C GLY A 472 9.95 -44.83 -20.72
N ASN A 473 8.92 -44.97 -19.92
CA ASN A 473 7.55 -44.54 -20.33
C ASN A 473 7.45 -43.02 -20.46
N GLY A 474 6.63 -42.56 -21.38
CA GLY A 474 6.28 -41.16 -21.51
C GLY A 474 5.57 -40.64 -20.26
N GLY A 475 5.78 -39.38 -19.94
CA GLY A 475 5.03 -38.66 -18.88
C GLY A 475 3.53 -38.58 -19.21
N SER A 476 2.69 -38.65 -18.19
CA SER A 476 1.23 -38.57 -18.35
C SER A 476 0.79 -37.24 -18.99
N GLY A 477 -0.29 -37.29 -19.73
CA GLY A 477 -1.01 -36.09 -20.18
C GLY A 477 -1.92 -35.51 -19.10
N THR A 478 -2.57 -34.41 -19.42
CA THR A 478 -3.55 -33.72 -18.55
C THR A 478 -4.94 -33.88 -19.15
N ALA A 479 -5.91 -34.25 -18.27
CA ALA A 479 -7.31 -34.37 -18.64
C ALA A 479 -8.00 -33.00 -18.66
N SER A 480 -8.91 -32.81 -19.62
CA SER A 480 -9.76 -31.64 -19.70
C SER A 480 -11.17 -32.05 -20.12
N SER A 481 -12.17 -31.42 -19.49
CA SER A 481 -13.59 -31.60 -19.84
C SER A 481 -14.13 -30.48 -20.73
N ILE A 482 -13.29 -29.62 -21.29
CA ILE A 482 -13.69 -28.45 -22.11
C ILE A 482 -14.59 -28.83 -23.30
N THR A 483 -14.51 -30.06 -23.79
CA THR A 483 -15.34 -30.58 -24.88
C THR A 483 -16.62 -31.29 -24.43
N GLY A 484 -16.93 -31.21 -23.11
CA GLY A 484 -18.11 -31.87 -22.52
C GLY A 484 -17.82 -33.24 -21.90
N SER A 485 -16.79 -33.94 -22.34
CA SER A 485 -16.29 -35.18 -21.76
C SER A 485 -14.81 -35.06 -21.41
N SER A 486 -14.34 -35.84 -20.44
CA SER A 486 -12.94 -35.84 -20.03
C SER A 486 -12.07 -36.47 -21.10
N VAL A 487 -11.12 -35.72 -21.67
CA VAL A 487 -10.17 -36.17 -22.66
C VAL A 487 -8.74 -35.83 -22.21
N THR A 488 -7.88 -36.85 -22.09
CA THR A 488 -6.48 -36.67 -21.71
C THR A 488 -5.63 -36.41 -22.96
N ARG A 489 -4.81 -35.36 -22.95
CA ARG A 489 -3.95 -34.92 -24.07
C ARG A 489 -2.56 -34.55 -23.58
N ALA A 490 -1.65 -34.30 -24.50
CA ALA A 490 -0.28 -33.84 -24.24
C ALA A 490 0.52 -34.80 -23.35
N GLY A 491 0.52 -36.08 -23.69
CA GLY A 491 1.39 -37.08 -23.07
C GLY A 491 2.75 -37.17 -23.76
N GLY A 492 3.76 -37.61 -23.03
CA GLY A 492 5.10 -37.89 -23.58
C GLY A 492 5.18 -39.17 -24.42
N GLY A 493 6.12 -39.23 -25.34
CA GLY A 493 6.47 -40.47 -26.07
C GLY A 493 7.36 -41.41 -25.24
N GLY A 494 7.27 -42.71 -25.46
CA GLY A 494 8.14 -43.71 -24.82
C GLY A 494 9.56 -43.70 -25.38
N GLY A 495 10.57 -44.04 -24.57
CA GLY A 495 11.97 -44.25 -24.98
C GLY A 495 12.18 -45.57 -25.71
N GLY A 496 13.13 -45.62 -26.64
CA GLY A 496 13.54 -46.84 -27.36
C GLY A 496 14.50 -47.74 -26.56
N THR A 497 14.70 -48.99 -27.00
CA THR A 497 15.61 -49.94 -26.33
C THR A 497 16.06 -51.05 -27.25
N TYR A 498 17.04 -51.90 -26.83
CA TYR A 498 17.43 -53.12 -27.50
C TYR A 498 16.54 -54.34 -27.13
N SER A 499 16.33 -55.26 -28.07
CA SER A 499 15.76 -56.57 -27.75
C SER A 499 16.74 -57.40 -26.84
N PRO A 500 16.24 -58.19 -25.88
CA PRO A 500 14.84 -58.57 -25.66
C PRO A 500 14.03 -57.62 -24.75
N ALA A 501 14.53 -56.42 -24.45
CA ALA A 501 13.83 -55.44 -23.69
C ALA A 501 12.60 -54.84 -24.44
N THR A 502 11.70 -54.19 -23.75
CA THR A 502 10.50 -53.59 -24.34
C THR A 502 10.66 -52.08 -24.47
N GLY A 503 10.22 -51.51 -25.56
CA GLY A 503 10.13 -50.05 -25.71
C GLY A 503 9.19 -49.43 -24.68
N GLY A 504 9.47 -48.22 -24.26
CA GLY A 504 8.61 -47.44 -23.33
C GLY A 504 7.25 -47.15 -23.95
N THR A 505 6.21 -47.14 -23.13
CA THR A 505 4.84 -46.82 -23.58
C THR A 505 4.64 -45.31 -23.67
N GLY A 506 4.13 -44.82 -24.81
CA GLY A 506 3.66 -43.46 -24.96
C GLY A 506 2.36 -43.23 -24.19
N GLN A 507 2.16 -42.03 -23.66
CA GLN A 507 1.00 -41.70 -22.84
C GLN A 507 0.07 -40.73 -23.56
N ALA A 508 -1.23 -40.81 -23.34
CA ALA A 508 -2.25 -39.84 -23.80
C ALA A 508 -2.08 -39.46 -25.30
N GLY A 509 -1.91 -40.44 -26.16
CA GLY A 509 -1.67 -40.26 -27.60
C GLY A 509 -0.20 -40.14 -27.99
N GLY A 510 0.74 -40.28 -27.05
CA GLY A 510 2.18 -40.36 -27.34
C GLY A 510 2.54 -41.65 -28.08
N GLY A 511 3.59 -41.58 -28.91
CA GLY A 511 4.13 -42.75 -29.64
C GLY A 511 4.87 -43.70 -28.71
N ASN A 512 4.77 -45.02 -28.94
CA ASN A 512 5.52 -46.02 -28.21
C ASN A 512 6.96 -46.12 -28.70
N GLY A 513 7.88 -46.35 -27.79
CA GLY A 513 9.27 -46.65 -28.13
C GLY A 513 9.44 -47.99 -28.86
N GLY A 514 10.39 -48.04 -29.78
CA GLY A 514 10.77 -49.27 -30.49
C GLY A 514 11.70 -50.16 -29.65
N ALA A 515 11.50 -51.47 -29.70
CA ALA A 515 12.46 -52.46 -29.24
C ALA A 515 13.11 -53.07 -30.50
N SER A 516 14.33 -52.68 -30.88
CA SER A 516 14.95 -53.00 -32.17
C SER A 516 14.07 -52.65 -33.38
N ALA A 517 13.30 -51.58 -33.27
CA ALA A 517 12.35 -51.13 -34.27
C ALA A 517 12.28 -49.55 -34.27
N ASP A 518 11.66 -49.04 -35.32
CA ASP A 518 11.32 -47.59 -35.36
C ASP A 518 10.39 -47.21 -34.22
N GLY A 519 10.51 -45.97 -33.76
CA GLY A 519 9.55 -45.38 -32.82
C GLY A 519 8.22 -45.06 -33.54
N THR A 520 7.10 -45.20 -32.85
CA THR A 520 5.79 -44.86 -33.43
C THR A 520 5.49 -43.37 -33.35
N ALA A 521 4.81 -42.85 -34.37
CA ALA A 521 4.35 -41.49 -34.35
C ALA A 521 3.25 -41.29 -33.31
N ALA A 522 3.20 -40.10 -32.73
CA ALA A 522 2.11 -39.67 -31.83
C ALA A 522 0.80 -39.43 -32.58
N THR A 523 -0.32 -39.58 -31.89
CA THR A 523 -1.66 -39.29 -32.41
C THR A 523 -1.78 -37.78 -32.74
N ALA A 524 -2.25 -37.50 -33.93
CA ALA A 524 -2.49 -36.11 -34.35
C ALA A 524 -3.50 -35.40 -33.46
N ASN A 525 -3.35 -34.06 -33.33
CA ASN A 525 -4.25 -33.15 -32.57
C ASN A 525 -4.34 -33.48 -31.06
N THR A 526 -3.30 -34.14 -30.55
CA THR A 526 -3.14 -34.38 -29.10
C THR A 526 -2.02 -33.57 -28.49
N GLY A 527 -1.07 -33.05 -29.32
CA GLY A 527 0.13 -32.38 -28.85
C GLY A 527 1.11 -33.33 -28.14
N SER A 528 0.98 -34.66 -28.36
CA SER A 528 1.78 -35.64 -27.64
C SER A 528 3.12 -35.92 -28.35
N GLY A 529 4.12 -36.41 -27.60
CA GLY A 529 5.46 -36.68 -28.12
C GLY A 529 5.58 -38.00 -28.91
N GLY A 530 6.49 -38.07 -29.90
CA GLY A 530 6.80 -39.27 -30.66
C GLY A 530 7.59 -40.30 -29.86
N GLY A 531 7.53 -41.60 -30.23
CA GLY A 531 8.27 -42.70 -29.60
C GLY A 531 9.70 -42.79 -30.10
N GLY A 532 10.68 -43.08 -29.20
CA GLY A 532 12.10 -43.31 -29.50
C GLY A 532 12.34 -44.60 -30.26
N SER A 533 13.42 -44.72 -31.04
CA SER A 533 13.79 -45.91 -31.77
C SER A 533 14.74 -46.84 -30.99
N GLY A 534 14.70 -48.14 -31.27
CA GLY A 534 15.66 -49.12 -30.79
C GLY A 534 16.56 -49.58 -31.91
N CYS A 535 17.87 -49.35 -31.88
CA CYS A 535 18.79 -49.42 -33.02
C CYS A 535 19.68 -50.64 -33.03
N GLN A 536 19.22 -51.83 -32.56
CA GLN A 536 19.92 -53.07 -32.66
C GLN A 536 19.80 -53.65 -34.08
N GLY A 537 20.94 -53.99 -34.66
CA GLY A 537 21.01 -54.64 -35.97
C GLY A 537 20.69 -53.79 -37.19
N ALA A 538 20.05 -52.64 -37.00
CA ALA A 538 19.73 -51.71 -38.08
C ALA A 538 19.61 -50.28 -37.52
N ALA A 539 19.84 -49.28 -38.37
CA ALA A 539 19.50 -47.91 -38.12
C ALA A 539 17.98 -47.72 -38.12
N ARG A 540 17.44 -46.87 -37.24
CA ARG A 540 16.01 -46.73 -37.00
C ARG A 540 15.58 -45.27 -36.84
N ASP A 541 14.40 -44.97 -37.34
CA ASP A 541 13.81 -43.65 -37.24
C ASP A 541 13.03 -43.48 -35.92
N GLY A 542 13.10 -42.30 -35.36
CA GLY A 542 12.22 -41.87 -34.26
C GLY A 542 10.83 -41.52 -34.78
N GLY A 543 9.80 -41.68 -33.94
CA GLY A 543 8.44 -41.31 -34.26
C GLY A 543 8.25 -39.78 -34.31
N ALA A 544 7.40 -39.29 -35.18
CA ALA A 544 7.00 -37.87 -35.22
C ALA A 544 6.10 -37.49 -34.03
N GLY A 545 6.21 -36.27 -33.54
CA GLY A 545 5.30 -35.69 -32.55
C GLY A 545 3.91 -35.41 -33.15
N GLY A 546 2.90 -35.44 -32.33
CA GLY A 546 1.53 -35.12 -32.70
C GLY A 546 1.30 -33.58 -32.85
N LYS A 547 0.53 -33.22 -33.86
CA LYS A 547 0.08 -31.84 -34.01
C LYS A 547 -0.65 -31.35 -32.76
N GLY A 548 -0.54 -30.06 -32.42
CA GLY A 548 -1.26 -29.42 -31.34
C GLY A 548 -2.76 -29.25 -31.62
N VAL A 549 -3.47 -28.73 -30.68
CA VAL A 549 -4.91 -28.38 -30.79
C VAL A 549 -5.22 -27.15 -29.96
N VAL A 550 -6.12 -26.30 -30.46
CA VAL A 550 -6.69 -25.19 -29.70
C VAL A 550 -8.21 -25.36 -29.61
N ILE A 551 -8.74 -25.22 -28.42
CA ILE A 551 -10.18 -25.37 -28.16
C ILE A 551 -10.65 -24.10 -27.46
N LEU A 552 -11.73 -23.48 -28.01
CA LEU A 552 -12.45 -22.38 -27.39
C LEU A 552 -13.83 -22.88 -26.98
N SER A 553 -14.26 -22.52 -25.77
CA SER A 553 -15.61 -22.79 -25.26
C SER A 553 -16.29 -21.44 -25.04
N VAL A 554 -17.29 -21.16 -25.85
CA VAL A 554 -17.99 -19.87 -25.95
C VAL A 554 -19.43 -20.06 -25.47
N PRO A 555 -20.00 -19.17 -24.63
CA PRO A 555 -21.44 -19.25 -24.31
C PRO A 555 -22.29 -19.27 -25.60
N THR A 556 -23.15 -20.26 -25.79
CA THR A 556 -23.90 -20.46 -27.04
C THR A 556 -24.74 -19.23 -27.39
N ALA A 557 -25.30 -18.52 -26.40
CA ALA A 557 -26.04 -17.28 -26.61
C ALA A 557 -25.18 -16.12 -27.15
N LYS A 558 -23.84 -16.24 -27.13
CA LYS A 558 -22.87 -15.24 -27.57
C LYS A 558 -22.09 -15.69 -28.81
N TYR A 559 -22.32 -16.90 -29.28
CA TYR A 559 -21.60 -17.44 -30.43
C TYR A 559 -22.02 -16.75 -31.74
N SER A 560 -21.09 -16.05 -32.38
CA SER A 560 -21.32 -15.27 -33.61
C SER A 560 -21.40 -16.12 -34.89
N SER A 561 -20.99 -17.40 -34.84
CA SER A 561 -20.79 -18.29 -36.00
C SER A 561 -19.71 -17.84 -37.01
N THR A 562 -18.97 -16.77 -36.74
CA THR A 562 -17.93 -16.23 -37.64
C THR A 562 -16.57 -16.85 -37.31
N THR A 563 -16.12 -17.81 -38.12
CA THR A 563 -14.83 -18.51 -37.97
C THR A 563 -14.09 -18.63 -39.27
N THR A 564 -12.76 -18.78 -39.20
CA THR A 564 -11.90 -19.22 -40.32
C THR A 564 -11.11 -20.46 -39.88
N GLY A 565 -10.47 -21.20 -40.82
CA GLY A 565 -9.67 -22.39 -40.52
C GLY A 565 -10.49 -23.62 -40.22
N SER A 566 -11.79 -23.61 -40.49
CA SER A 566 -12.71 -24.75 -40.41
C SER A 566 -12.62 -25.54 -39.08
N PRO A 567 -12.84 -24.88 -37.91
CA PRO A 567 -12.88 -25.62 -36.66
C PRO A 567 -14.03 -26.62 -36.63
N THR A 568 -13.87 -27.72 -35.90
CA THR A 568 -14.99 -28.58 -35.55
C THR A 568 -15.86 -27.86 -34.52
N VAL A 569 -17.14 -27.64 -34.83
CA VAL A 569 -18.10 -26.94 -33.97
C VAL A 569 -19.05 -27.94 -33.35
N THR A 570 -19.13 -27.96 -32.02
CA THR A 570 -20.05 -28.84 -31.27
C THR A 570 -20.67 -28.02 -30.11
N THR A 571 -21.62 -28.59 -29.40
CA THR A 571 -22.22 -27.99 -28.23
C THR A 571 -22.03 -28.86 -26.99
N SER A 572 -21.83 -28.25 -25.84
CA SER A 572 -21.74 -28.93 -24.56
C SER A 572 -22.40 -28.06 -23.46
N GLY A 573 -23.52 -28.51 -22.95
CA GLY A 573 -24.33 -27.71 -22.03
C GLY A 573 -24.75 -26.40 -22.68
N SER A 574 -24.48 -25.28 -22.00
CA SER A 574 -24.76 -23.92 -22.49
C SER A 574 -23.66 -23.32 -23.37
N ASN A 575 -22.64 -24.11 -23.75
CA ASN A 575 -21.50 -23.62 -24.51
C ASN A 575 -21.40 -24.23 -25.91
N THR A 576 -20.97 -23.42 -26.86
CA THR A 576 -20.49 -23.84 -28.18
C THR A 576 -18.98 -24.04 -28.13
N ILE A 577 -18.52 -25.22 -28.57
CA ILE A 577 -17.12 -25.63 -28.53
C ILE A 577 -16.54 -25.53 -29.93
N LEU A 578 -15.46 -24.79 -30.07
CA LEU A 578 -14.70 -24.64 -31.32
C LEU A 578 -13.36 -25.34 -31.18
N GLN A 579 -13.19 -26.50 -31.81
CA GLN A 579 -11.93 -27.23 -31.81
C GLN A 579 -11.17 -26.98 -33.12
N PHE A 580 -10.04 -26.27 -33.01
CA PHE A 580 -9.12 -25.97 -34.09
C PHE A 580 -8.01 -27.00 -34.18
N ASN A 581 -8.03 -27.80 -35.23
CA ASN A 581 -6.96 -28.73 -35.62
C ASN A 581 -5.98 -28.11 -36.63
N GLY A 582 -6.19 -26.89 -37.02
CA GLY A 582 -5.39 -26.02 -37.87
C GLY A 582 -5.56 -24.56 -37.47
N SER A 583 -4.64 -23.71 -37.88
CA SER A 583 -4.72 -22.28 -37.59
C SER A 583 -5.97 -21.64 -38.22
N GLY A 584 -6.53 -20.62 -37.57
CA GLY A 584 -7.73 -19.95 -38.01
C GLY A 584 -8.10 -18.77 -37.09
N SER A 585 -9.37 -18.40 -37.05
CA SER A 585 -9.86 -17.37 -36.16
C SER A 585 -11.31 -17.61 -35.73
N TYR A 586 -11.70 -16.93 -34.66
CA TYR A 586 -13.08 -16.76 -34.22
C TYR A 586 -13.32 -15.28 -33.97
N THR A 587 -14.37 -14.68 -34.54
CA THR A 587 -14.80 -13.30 -34.25
C THR A 587 -15.93 -13.34 -33.22
N ALA A 588 -15.77 -12.66 -32.09
CA ALA A 588 -16.69 -12.69 -30.93
C ALA A 588 -18.01 -11.97 -31.18
#